data_2fc716080371185e2ee689666ba3942b
#
_entry.id   2fc716080371185e2ee689666ba3942b
#
_cell.length_a   1.000
_cell.length_b   1.000
_cell.length_c   1.000
_cell.angle_alpha   90.00
_cell.angle_beta   90.00
_cell.angle_gamma   90.00
#
_symmetry.space_group_name_H-M   'P 1'
#
loop_
_entity.id
_entity.type
_entity.pdbx_description
1 polymer ?
#
loop_
_entity_poly.entity_id
_entity_poly.type
_entity_poly.pdbx_seq_one_letter_code
_entity_poly.pdbx_strand_id
1 'polypeptide(L)'
;MTVESKNAGRRATGRRPRAVARVARTVRATSSPSSTSDASSASGATRTPPSRPAIEGLFKATKVAAPLPTRQKTRLENESTLLATCRTKAIELLKQNLTTAGILAATPSHRSEKRGYTAIFGRDAAICAIGMALSGDAVLEREAVTGIHTLAAHQAPNGQIPKFVDASRREPDFWYLGCIDSTLWWLIAVAFLDKHCKPRGLRRQYATQIKLALQWLLAQEHQRFFLLQQNEASDWADIMPRSGFVLYTNALWYHVKQLYGVPNAKQTRENFNGLFHPFSAGIAEYRRARLLNEYVLRKARYKDLFLSFVNFSFFGDEGDAFGNVLAVMYGLMDTSAAKRTLRALKACGVTEPYPLRVTARPIRKKSALWRPYMARHRQNAAWQYHNGGIWPMAGGFWVATLATYKRVGDARRALIQLAQACELDNWGFTEWLHGKALSRHGMRGQSWNAAGFLLAYHTVYG
;
A
#
# COMPACT_ATOMS: atom_id res chain seq x y z
N MET A 1 41.10 36.89 11.58
CA MET A 1 41.01 38.26 11.03
C MET A 1 39.59 38.74 11.28
N THR A 2 39.46 39.59 12.21
CA THR A 2 38.34 40.36 12.71
C THR A 2 38.01 41.52 11.76
N VAL A 3 36.74 41.74 11.42
CA VAL A 3 36.25 43.05 11.00
C VAL A 3 34.83 43.25 11.54
N GLU A 4 34.69 44.38 12.21
CA GLU A 4 33.63 44.89 13.03
C GLU A 4 32.38 45.37 12.30
N SER A 5 31.36 45.50 13.11
CA SER A 5 30.05 46.13 12.97
C SER A 5 30.03 47.56 12.41
N LYS A 6 28.93 47.95 11.77
CA LYS A 6 28.36 49.31 11.89
C LYS A 6 26.83 49.25 11.93
N ASN A 7 26.32 49.67 13.05
CA ASN A 7 24.95 50.08 13.36
C ASN A 7 24.58 51.36 12.61
N ALA A 8 23.33 51.44 12.10
CA ALA A 8 22.64 52.72 11.91
C ALA A 8 21.14 52.48 12.11
N GLY A 9 20.63 53.01 13.20
CA GLY A 9 19.23 52.97 13.57
C GLY A 9 18.36 53.95 12.74
N ARG A 10 17.10 53.63 12.58
CA ARG A 10 16.01 54.59 12.30
C ARG A 10 14.76 54.24 13.07
N ARG A 11 14.19 55.30 13.64
CA ARG A 11 13.09 55.39 14.61
C ARG A 11 11.76 54.85 14.11
N ALA A 12 11.03 54.29 15.05
CA ALA A 12 9.63 53.93 14.99
C ALA A 12 8.71 55.13 14.95
N THR A 13 7.68 55.10 14.13
CA THR A 13 6.45 55.90 14.30
C THR A 13 5.26 54.94 14.35
N GLY A 14 4.59 54.99 15.50
CA GLY A 14 3.45 54.13 15.80
C GLY A 14 2.18 54.53 15.03
N ARG A 15 1.43 53.53 14.65
CA ARG A 15 -0.04 53.65 14.36
C ARG A 15 -0.76 52.51 15.06
N ARG A 16 -1.69 52.91 15.95
CA ARG A 16 -2.64 51.98 16.62
C ARG A 16 -3.67 51.46 15.64
N PRO A 17 -4.14 50.20 15.76
CA PRO A 17 -5.25 49.69 14.96
C PRO A 17 -6.59 50.13 15.53
N ARG A 18 -7.49 50.52 14.62
CA ARG A 18 -8.91 50.81 14.89
C ARG A 18 -9.68 49.49 15.09
N ALA A 19 -10.52 49.47 16.11
CA ALA A 19 -11.51 48.46 16.40
C ALA A 19 -12.56 48.38 15.27
N VAL A 20 -12.87 47.20 14.82
CA VAL A 20 -14.02 46.91 13.93
C VAL A 20 -15.12 46.25 14.75
N ALA A 21 -16.27 46.90 14.73
CA ALA A 21 -17.45 46.55 15.50
C ALA A 21 -18.10 45.23 15.03
N ARG A 22 -18.57 44.47 16.01
CA ARG A 22 -19.48 43.31 15.85
C ARG A 22 -20.83 43.77 15.29
N VAL A 23 -21.26 43.16 14.21
CA VAL A 23 -22.70 43.16 13.79
C VAL A 23 -23.23 41.77 14.00
N ALA A 24 -24.01 41.59 15.05
CA ALA A 24 -24.87 40.43 15.24
C ALA A 24 -26.12 40.59 14.37
N ARG A 25 -26.42 39.65 13.50
CA ARG A 25 -27.73 39.54 12.86
C ARG A 25 -28.42 38.25 13.29
N THR A 26 -29.43 38.44 14.07
CA THR A 26 -30.47 37.49 14.49
C THR A 26 -31.24 37.05 13.25
N VAL A 27 -31.35 35.76 12.98
CA VAL A 27 -32.26 35.20 12.01
C VAL A 27 -33.35 34.45 12.79
N ARG A 28 -34.57 34.95 12.66
CA ARG A 28 -35.82 34.36 13.18
C ARG A 28 -36.15 33.08 12.45
N ALA A 29 -36.58 32.09 13.20
CA ALA A 29 -37.22 30.89 12.71
C ALA A 29 -38.66 31.24 12.26
N THR A 30 -39.06 30.72 11.10
CA THR A 30 -40.47 30.62 10.69
C THR A 30 -40.81 29.17 10.39
N SER A 31 -41.88 28.76 11.03
CA SER A 31 -42.53 27.46 11.05
C SER A 31 -43.24 27.11 9.73
N SER A 32 -43.41 25.82 9.55
CA SER A 32 -44.10 25.03 8.53
C SER A 32 -45.49 25.53 8.09
N PRO A 33 -46.04 24.98 6.98
CA PRO A 33 -47.01 23.91 7.17
C PRO A 33 -46.89 22.70 6.20
N SER A 34 -47.44 21.61 6.71
CA SER A 34 -47.68 20.31 6.13
C SER A 34 -48.59 20.33 4.91
N SER A 35 -48.34 19.50 3.92
CA SER A 35 -49.38 18.93 3.05
C SER A 35 -49.05 17.48 2.70
N THR A 36 -49.97 16.63 3.04
CA THR A 36 -50.15 15.24 2.70
C THR A 36 -50.49 15.08 1.23
N SER A 37 -49.89 14.10 0.54
CA SER A 37 -50.60 13.24 -0.44
C SER A 37 -49.73 12.09 -0.95
N ASP A 38 -50.28 10.92 -0.74
CA ASP A 38 -50.33 9.72 -1.56
C ASP A 38 -49.08 8.88 -1.87
N ALA A 39 -49.19 7.71 -1.25
CA ALA A 39 -48.39 6.52 -1.52
C ALA A 39 -48.77 5.92 -2.89
N SER A 40 -47.77 5.67 -3.73
CA SER A 40 -47.84 4.63 -4.74
C SER A 40 -46.69 3.64 -4.52
N SER A 41 -47.08 2.43 -4.19
CA SER A 41 -46.26 1.25 -3.95
C SER A 41 -45.54 0.83 -5.22
N ALA A 42 -44.24 1.02 -5.24
CA ALA A 42 -43.36 0.29 -6.16
C ALA A 42 -42.49 -0.70 -5.35
N SER A 43 -42.83 -1.98 -5.44
CA SER A 43 -42.06 -3.08 -4.89
C SER A 43 -40.68 -3.18 -5.57
N GLY A 44 -39.72 -2.49 -5.02
CA GLY A 44 -38.31 -2.63 -5.38
C GLY A 44 -37.74 -3.84 -4.64
N ALA A 45 -37.56 -4.95 -5.34
CA ALA A 45 -36.83 -6.08 -4.83
C ALA A 45 -35.42 -5.63 -4.40
N THR A 46 -35.17 -5.60 -3.10
CA THR A 46 -33.85 -5.41 -2.52
C THR A 46 -32.96 -6.59 -2.90
N ARG A 47 -32.19 -6.43 -3.99
CA ARG A 47 -31.07 -7.32 -4.28
C ARG A 47 -30.07 -7.21 -3.14
N THR A 48 -30.03 -8.25 -2.31
CA THR A 48 -28.94 -8.48 -1.35
C THR A 48 -27.61 -8.37 -2.11
N PRO A 49 -26.67 -7.53 -1.66
CA PRO A 49 -25.36 -7.47 -2.31
C PRO A 49 -24.71 -8.84 -2.19
N PRO A 50 -24.05 -9.36 -3.26
CA PRO A 50 -23.38 -10.66 -3.24
C PRO A 50 -22.39 -10.67 -2.08
N SER A 51 -22.37 -11.78 -1.33
CA SER A 51 -21.50 -12.01 -0.20
C SER A 51 -20.05 -11.70 -0.58
N ARG A 52 -19.46 -10.74 0.12
CA ARG A 52 -18.05 -10.37 0.03
C ARG A 52 -17.19 -11.60 0.29
N PRO A 53 -16.03 -11.78 -0.38
CA PRO A 53 -15.00 -12.61 0.21
C PRO A 53 -14.72 -12.01 1.60
N ALA A 54 -15.04 -12.75 2.64
CA ALA A 54 -14.89 -12.27 4.00
C ALA A 54 -13.42 -11.89 4.17
N ILE A 55 -13.17 -10.72 4.79
CA ILE A 55 -11.82 -10.25 5.18
C ILE A 55 -11.09 -11.35 5.97
N GLU A 56 -11.83 -12.20 6.66
CA GLU A 56 -11.37 -13.42 7.31
C GLU A 56 -10.76 -14.47 6.39
N GLY A 57 -11.02 -14.41 5.08
CA GLY A 57 -10.49 -15.34 4.06
C GLY A 57 -9.26 -14.82 3.29
N LEU A 58 -8.79 -13.60 3.56
CA LEU A 58 -7.52 -13.15 2.99
C LEU A 58 -6.41 -14.11 3.45
N PHE A 59 -5.69 -14.67 2.49
CA PHE A 59 -4.62 -15.66 2.69
C PHE A 59 -5.07 -17.07 3.12
N LYS A 60 -6.35 -17.44 3.01
CA LYS A 60 -6.77 -18.84 3.15
C LYS A 60 -6.31 -19.67 1.94
N ALA A 61 -5.75 -20.85 2.23
CA ALA A 61 -5.30 -21.81 1.25
C ALA A 61 -6.43 -22.34 0.35
N THR A 62 -6.11 -22.59 -0.92
CA THR A 62 -7.04 -23.19 -1.91
C THR A 62 -6.49 -24.52 -2.39
N LYS A 63 -7.12 -25.65 -2.04
CA LYS A 63 -6.68 -27.01 -2.46
C LYS A 63 -6.88 -27.23 -3.96
N VAL A 64 -5.89 -27.83 -4.62
CA VAL A 64 -5.91 -28.20 -6.04
C VAL A 64 -5.76 -29.72 -6.20
N ALA A 65 -6.63 -30.37 -6.97
CA ALA A 65 -6.58 -31.79 -7.27
C ALA A 65 -6.77 -32.09 -8.77
N ALA A 66 -5.96 -32.98 -9.36
CA ALA A 66 -6.23 -34.07 -10.28
C ALA A 66 -5.01 -34.46 -11.15
N PRO A 67 -4.85 -35.73 -11.64
CA PRO A 67 -3.64 -36.29 -12.27
C PRO A 67 -3.52 -36.00 -13.78
N LEU A 68 -2.30 -35.96 -14.32
CA LEU A 68 -1.95 -35.44 -15.64
C LEU A 68 -0.93 -36.31 -16.45
N PRO A 69 -0.82 -36.21 -17.81
CA PRO A 69 0.04 -37.03 -18.69
C PRO A 69 1.57 -36.70 -18.61
N THR A 70 2.42 -37.64 -19.09
CA THR A 70 3.88 -37.72 -18.79
C THR A 70 4.75 -36.50 -19.11
N ARG A 71 4.56 -35.79 -20.23
CA ARG A 71 5.31 -34.53 -20.53
C ARG A 71 4.92 -33.40 -19.61
N GLN A 72 3.68 -33.39 -19.13
CA GLN A 72 3.24 -32.49 -18.09
C GLN A 72 3.82 -32.88 -16.72
N LYS A 73 4.12 -34.16 -16.48
CA LYS A 73 4.67 -34.67 -15.23
C LYS A 73 6.07 -34.13 -14.98
N THR A 74 6.98 -34.19 -15.95
CA THR A 74 8.36 -33.65 -15.84
C THR A 74 8.37 -32.13 -15.66
N ARG A 75 7.50 -31.39 -16.35
CA ARG A 75 7.35 -29.96 -16.16
C ARG A 75 6.82 -29.63 -14.76
N LEU A 76 5.86 -30.38 -14.26
CA LEU A 76 5.29 -30.21 -12.92
C LEU A 76 6.30 -30.54 -11.81
N GLU A 77 7.15 -31.54 -12.02
CA GLU A 77 8.23 -31.90 -11.11
C GLU A 77 9.27 -30.76 -11.02
N ASN A 78 9.67 -30.19 -12.15
CA ASN A 78 10.59 -29.04 -12.19
C ASN A 78 9.98 -27.79 -11.53
N GLU A 79 8.69 -27.50 -11.80
CA GLU A 79 7.97 -26.39 -11.16
C GLU A 79 7.84 -26.60 -9.65
N SER A 80 7.57 -27.81 -9.20
CA SER A 80 7.48 -28.18 -7.78
C SER A 80 8.82 -28.03 -7.08
N THR A 81 9.91 -28.48 -7.71
CA THR A 81 11.27 -28.35 -7.19
C THR A 81 11.69 -26.87 -7.08
N LEU A 82 11.40 -26.05 -8.11
CA LEU A 82 11.67 -24.61 -8.08
C LEU A 82 10.95 -23.94 -6.90
N LEU A 83 9.66 -24.23 -6.70
CA LEU A 83 8.86 -23.63 -5.63
C LEU A 83 9.34 -24.07 -4.24
N ALA A 84 9.66 -25.35 -4.06
CA ALA A 84 10.19 -25.89 -2.81
C ALA A 84 11.56 -25.26 -2.48
N THR A 85 12.45 -25.17 -3.47
CA THR A 85 13.76 -24.51 -3.32
C THR A 85 13.60 -23.04 -2.97
N CYS A 86 12.72 -22.30 -3.67
CA CYS A 86 12.47 -20.91 -3.39
C CYS A 86 11.95 -20.70 -1.95
N ARG A 87 11.05 -21.59 -1.46
CA ARG A 87 10.55 -21.56 -0.09
C ARG A 87 11.70 -21.74 0.93
N THR A 88 12.55 -22.72 0.72
CA THR A 88 13.72 -22.95 1.58
C THR A 88 14.65 -21.73 1.58
N LYS A 89 15.00 -21.20 0.41
CA LYS A 89 15.86 -20.03 0.28
C LYS A 89 15.24 -18.75 0.87
N ALA A 90 13.93 -18.58 0.77
CA ALA A 90 13.23 -17.47 1.41
C ALA A 90 13.29 -17.56 2.95
N ILE A 91 13.10 -18.75 3.51
CA ILE A 91 13.22 -19.01 4.98
C ILE A 91 14.67 -18.76 5.43
N GLU A 92 15.67 -19.30 4.73
CA GLU A 92 17.09 -19.09 5.03
C GLU A 92 17.43 -17.60 5.05
N LEU A 93 17.02 -16.84 4.02
CA LEU A 93 17.26 -15.41 3.91
C LEU A 93 16.63 -14.63 5.06
N LEU A 94 15.37 -14.91 5.39
CA LEU A 94 14.72 -14.21 6.51
C LEU A 94 15.41 -14.51 7.83
N LYS A 95 15.83 -15.77 8.09
CA LYS A 95 16.61 -16.11 9.28
C LYS A 95 17.96 -15.38 9.33
N GLN A 96 18.65 -15.26 8.19
CA GLN A 96 19.90 -14.51 8.08
C GLN A 96 19.74 -13.03 8.43
N ASN A 97 18.60 -12.43 8.08
CA ASN A 97 18.33 -11.01 8.28
C ASN A 97 17.68 -10.69 9.63
N LEU A 98 17.42 -11.71 10.48
CA LEU A 98 16.90 -11.49 11.84
C LEU A 98 17.96 -10.86 12.75
N THR A 99 17.49 -9.93 13.58
CA THR A 99 18.25 -9.33 14.69
C THR A 99 17.40 -9.29 15.95
N THR A 100 17.99 -8.94 17.07
CA THR A 100 17.26 -8.74 18.35
C THR A 100 16.28 -7.56 18.29
N ALA A 101 16.41 -6.67 17.29
CA ALA A 101 15.49 -5.54 17.05
C ALA A 101 14.38 -5.88 16.04
N GLY A 102 14.49 -6.99 15.33
CA GLY A 102 13.56 -7.41 14.27
C GLY A 102 14.26 -7.75 12.97
N ILE A 103 13.53 -7.75 11.88
CA ILE A 103 14.02 -8.10 10.55
C ILE A 103 14.60 -6.87 9.84
N LEU A 104 15.84 -6.99 9.33
CA LEU A 104 16.46 -5.97 8.50
C LEU A 104 15.80 -5.92 7.11
N ALA A 105 15.78 -4.76 6.47
CA ALA A 105 15.21 -4.62 5.13
C ALA A 105 15.99 -5.43 4.07
N ALA A 106 17.31 -5.50 4.18
CA ALA A 106 18.16 -6.30 3.30
C ALA A 106 19.35 -6.90 4.06
N THR A 107 19.95 -7.94 3.47
CA THR A 107 21.16 -8.58 4.00
C THR A 107 22.28 -7.55 4.19
N PRO A 108 22.95 -7.56 5.36
CA PRO A 108 24.09 -6.67 5.64
C PRO A 108 25.19 -6.78 4.59
N SER A 109 25.63 -5.64 4.10
CA SER A 109 26.75 -5.46 3.18
C SER A 109 27.18 -4.00 3.21
N HIS A 110 28.39 -3.67 2.83
CA HIS A 110 28.85 -2.28 2.73
C HIS A 110 27.86 -1.37 1.97
N ARG A 111 27.22 -1.90 0.92
CA ARG A 111 26.23 -1.15 0.13
C ARG A 111 24.90 -0.95 0.88
N SER A 112 24.39 -1.98 1.55
CA SER A 112 23.13 -1.90 2.30
C SER A 112 23.27 -1.03 3.55
N GLU A 113 24.41 -1.09 4.25
CA GLU A 113 24.73 -0.23 5.38
C GLU A 113 24.83 1.24 4.95
N LYS A 114 25.61 1.55 3.93
CA LYS A 114 25.73 2.90 3.38
C LYS A 114 24.40 3.51 2.95
N ARG A 115 23.42 2.69 2.60
CA ARG A 115 22.09 3.10 2.16
C ARG A 115 21.02 2.99 3.23
N GLY A 116 21.37 2.58 4.45
CA GLY A 116 20.45 2.45 5.58
C GLY A 116 19.48 1.27 5.50
N TYR A 117 19.77 0.25 4.67
CA TYR A 117 18.91 -0.95 4.56
C TYR A 117 19.09 -1.95 5.70
N THR A 118 20.00 -1.68 6.63
CA THR A 118 20.19 -2.42 7.88
C THR A 118 19.36 -1.85 9.05
N ALA A 119 18.25 -1.19 8.72
CA ALA A 119 17.26 -0.67 9.67
C ALA A 119 15.98 -1.50 9.66
N ILE A 120 15.18 -1.35 10.72
CA ILE A 120 13.85 -1.94 10.86
C ILE A 120 12.83 -0.96 10.29
N PHE A 121 12.48 -1.08 9.02
CA PHE A 121 11.50 -0.21 8.38
C PHE A 121 10.07 -0.62 8.78
N GLY A 122 9.22 0.36 9.09
CA GLY A 122 7.86 0.11 9.55
C GLY A 122 7.01 -0.67 8.55
N ARG A 123 7.06 -0.31 7.28
CA ARG A 123 6.39 -1.05 6.20
C ARG A 123 7.01 -2.44 5.97
N ASP A 124 8.33 -2.50 5.81
CA ASP A 124 9.05 -3.74 5.48
C ASP A 124 8.90 -4.76 6.60
N ALA A 125 9.11 -4.36 7.85
CA ALA A 125 8.95 -5.24 9.01
C ALA A 125 7.53 -5.80 9.13
N ALA A 126 6.51 -4.97 8.84
CA ALA A 126 5.11 -5.41 8.88
C ALA A 126 4.78 -6.43 7.78
N ILE A 127 5.24 -6.19 6.55
CA ILE A 127 5.07 -7.14 5.43
C ILE A 127 5.85 -8.43 5.71
N CYS A 128 7.08 -8.32 6.20
CA CYS A 128 7.90 -9.47 6.60
C CYS A 128 7.22 -10.27 7.72
N ALA A 129 6.68 -9.62 8.73
CA ALA A 129 5.99 -10.28 9.83
C ALA A 129 4.82 -11.16 9.35
N ILE A 130 4.04 -10.68 8.37
CA ILE A 130 2.95 -11.46 7.75
C ILE A 130 3.52 -12.70 7.03
N GLY A 131 4.56 -12.53 6.22
CA GLY A 131 5.18 -13.64 5.49
C GLY A 131 5.87 -14.65 6.43
N MET A 132 6.51 -14.18 7.49
CA MET A 132 7.14 -15.01 8.53
C MET A 132 6.10 -15.85 9.28
N ALA A 133 4.97 -15.24 9.67
CA ALA A 133 3.87 -15.95 10.33
C ALA A 133 3.18 -17.01 9.45
N LEU A 134 3.30 -16.90 8.14
CA LEU A 134 2.76 -17.85 7.16
C LEU A 134 3.81 -18.84 6.63
N SER A 135 5.04 -18.78 7.11
CA SER A 135 6.16 -19.56 6.58
C SER A 135 6.08 -21.07 6.88
N GLY A 136 5.41 -21.44 7.98
CA GLY A 136 5.45 -22.79 8.55
C GLY A 136 6.82 -23.14 9.16
N ASP A 137 7.65 -22.12 9.50
CA ASP A 137 8.92 -22.27 10.19
C ASP A 137 8.81 -21.71 11.61
N ALA A 138 9.00 -22.54 12.62
CA ALA A 138 8.78 -22.19 14.01
C ALA A 138 9.64 -21.01 14.52
N VAL A 139 10.84 -20.81 13.97
CA VAL A 139 11.70 -19.67 14.32
C VAL A 139 11.11 -18.39 13.76
N LEU A 140 10.77 -18.38 12.46
CA LEU A 140 10.20 -17.19 11.81
C LEU A 140 8.84 -16.83 12.40
N GLU A 141 7.98 -17.81 12.68
CA GLU A 141 6.67 -17.56 13.31
C GLU A 141 6.82 -16.89 14.68
N ARG A 142 7.77 -17.35 15.51
CA ARG A 142 8.06 -16.74 16.81
C ARG A 142 8.61 -15.32 16.66
N GLU A 143 9.56 -15.11 15.76
CA GLU A 143 10.25 -13.83 15.58
C GLU A 143 9.44 -12.80 14.76
N ALA A 144 8.30 -13.21 14.18
CA ALA A 144 7.44 -12.32 13.39
C ALA A 144 6.98 -11.06 14.15
N VAL A 145 6.90 -11.13 15.47
CA VAL A 145 6.46 -10.01 16.32
C VAL A 145 7.58 -9.06 16.72
N THR A 146 8.86 -9.46 16.63
CA THR A 146 10.00 -8.70 17.18
C THR A 146 10.12 -7.30 16.58
N GLY A 147 10.05 -7.17 15.24
CA GLY A 147 10.08 -5.86 14.59
C GLY A 147 8.85 -4.99 14.91
N ILE A 148 7.69 -5.61 15.13
CA ILE A 148 6.44 -4.93 15.52
C ILE A 148 6.58 -4.35 16.93
N HIS A 149 7.21 -5.08 17.85
CA HIS A 149 7.53 -4.60 19.19
C HIS A 149 8.48 -3.40 19.16
N THR A 150 9.56 -3.49 18.38
CA THR A 150 10.52 -2.39 18.21
C THR A 150 9.85 -1.12 17.70
N LEU A 151 9.03 -1.24 16.68
CA LEU A 151 8.30 -0.08 16.11
C LEU A 151 7.33 0.53 17.13
N ALA A 152 6.61 -0.29 17.90
CA ALA A 152 5.69 0.16 18.95
C ALA A 152 6.42 0.90 20.08
N ALA A 153 7.60 0.41 20.48
CA ALA A 153 8.43 1.03 21.53
C ALA A 153 8.98 2.42 21.13
N HIS A 154 9.06 2.69 19.82
CA HIS A 154 9.55 3.96 19.27
C HIS A 154 8.43 4.81 18.65
N GLN A 155 7.16 4.52 18.95
CA GLN A 155 6.03 5.34 18.49
C GLN A 155 6.18 6.78 18.96
N ALA A 156 5.97 7.75 18.07
CA ALA A 156 5.99 9.18 18.42
C ALA A 156 4.82 9.53 19.36
N PRO A 157 4.96 10.60 20.19
CA PRO A 157 3.89 11.04 21.09
C PRO A 157 2.57 11.37 20.38
N ASN A 158 2.61 11.79 19.12
CA ASN A 158 1.41 12.04 18.30
C ASN A 158 0.76 10.77 17.72
N GLY A 159 1.37 9.60 17.94
CA GLY A 159 0.85 8.31 17.49
C GLY A 159 1.45 7.78 16.18
N GLN A 160 2.32 8.52 15.51
CA GLN A 160 2.98 8.06 14.29
C GLN A 160 3.93 6.91 14.58
N ILE A 161 3.87 5.85 13.81
CA ILE A 161 4.89 4.79 13.79
C ILE A 161 6.07 5.27 12.93
N PRO A 162 7.33 5.09 13.38
CA PRO A 162 8.47 5.58 12.64
C PRO A 162 8.58 4.95 11.24
N LYS A 163 9.17 5.70 10.32
CA LYS A 163 9.54 5.19 9.00
C LYS A 163 10.47 3.99 9.14
N PHE A 164 11.47 4.13 10.00
CA PHE A 164 12.34 3.04 10.41
C PHE A 164 12.93 3.32 11.81
N VAL A 165 13.48 2.28 12.42
CA VAL A 165 14.34 2.36 13.59
C VAL A 165 15.71 1.82 13.18
N ASP A 166 16.78 2.62 13.41
CA ASP A 166 18.14 2.15 13.22
C ASP A 166 18.41 0.94 14.14
N ALA A 167 18.79 -0.19 13.57
CA ALA A 167 18.92 -1.43 14.34
C ALA A 167 20.07 -1.38 15.37
N SER A 168 21.12 -0.59 15.12
CA SER A 168 22.30 -0.46 15.97
C SER A 168 22.14 0.61 17.05
N ARG A 169 21.68 1.80 16.66
CA ARG A 169 21.53 2.97 17.56
C ARG A 169 20.20 2.98 18.28
N ARG A 170 19.20 2.26 17.77
CA ARG A 170 17.81 2.30 18.22
C ARG A 170 17.17 3.68 18.15
N GLU A 171 17.54 4.46 17.14
CA GLU A 171 17.02 5.79 16.87
C GLU A 171 15.90 5.70 15.82
N PRO A 172 14.71 6.28 16.08
CA PRO A 172 13.61 6.32 15.14
C PRO A 172 13.76 7.47 14.14
N ASP A 173 13.39 7.22 12.87
CA ASP A 173 13.26 8.23 11.83
C ASP A 173 11.79 8.48 11.48
N PHE A 174 11.38 9.75 11.45
CA PHE A 174 10.02 10.19 11.12
C PHE A 174 9.97 11.06 9.88
N TRP A 175 11.03 11.09 9.08
CA TRP A 175 11.04 11.88 7.87
C TRP A 175 9.90 11.48 6.94
N TYR A 176 9.13 12.46 6.43
CA TYR A 176 7.86 12.22 5.75
C TYR A 176 7.96 11.44 4.44
N LEU A 177 9.09 11.46 3.75
CA LEU A 177 9.29 10.68 2.53
C LEU A 177 9.20 9.18 2.83
N GLY A 178 8.27 8.48 2.17
CA GLY A 178 8.06 7.04 2.36
C GLY A 178 7.65 6.66 3.79
N CYS A 179 6.81 7.45 4.45
CA CYS A 179 6.56 7.30 5.88
C CYS A 179 5.10 7.02 6.26
N ILE A 180 4.11 7.58 5.55
CA ILE A 180 2.70 7.51 5.99
C ILE A 180 2.21 6.07 6.12
N ASP A 181 2.71 5.18 5.32
CA ASP A 181 2.29 3.78 5.25
C ASP A 181 2.89 2.90 6.36
N SER A 182 3.94 3.34 7.04
CA SER A 182 4.49 2.62 8.21
C SER A 182 3.43 2.39 9.28
N THR A 183 2.66 3.44 9.62
CA THR A 183 1.58 3.35 10.61
C THR A 183 0.45 2.43 10.14
N LEU A 184 0.08 2.52 8.85
CA LEU A 184 -0.96 1.66 8.26
C LEU A 184 -0.55 0.19 8.26
N TRP A 185 0.67 -0.12 7.81
CA TRP A 185 1.17 -1.48 7.77
C TRP A 185 1.39 -2.07 9.16
N TRP A 186 1.87 -1.26 10.11
CA TRP A 186 2.00 -1.70 11.50
C TRP A 186 0.64 -2.14 12.07
N LEU A 187 -0.41 -1.34 11.90
CA LEU A 187 -1.78 -1.68 12.32
C LEU A 187 -2.27 -2.98 11.65
N ILE A 188 -2.02 -3.13 10.34
CA ILE A 188 -2.39 -4.35 9.59
C ILE A 188 -1.65 -5.57 10.15
N ALA A 189 -0.34 -5.45 10.40
CA ALA A 189 0.46 -6.54 10.93
C ALA A 189 0.03 -6.93 12.35
N VAL A 190 -0.20 -5.97 13.26
CA VAL A 190 -0.71 -6.25 14.62
C VAL A 190 -2.03 -7.03 14.55
N ALA A 191 -2.96 -6.61 13.69
CA ALA A 191 -4.24 -7.30 13.55
C ALA A 191 -4.10 -8.70 12.96
N PHE A 192 -3.18 -8.86 12.02
CA PHE A 192 -2.90 -10.16 11.40
C PHE A 192 -2.24 -11.13 12.38
N LEU A 193 -1.18 -10.71 13.05
CA LEU A 193 -0.42 -11.53 14.00
C LEU A 193 -1.27 -11.91 15.23
N ASP A 194 -2.11 -11.01 15.73
CA ASP A 194 -3.03 -11.30 16.83
C ASP A 194 -3.95 -12.49 16.53
N LYS A 195 -4.28 -12.67 15.26
CA LYS A 195 -5.12 -13.78 14.80
C LYS A 195 -4.34 -15.06 14.49
N HIS A 196 -3.12 -14.95 13.95
CA HIS A 196 -2.38 -16.08 13.37
C HIS A 196 -1.24 -16.59 14.24
N CYS A 197 -0.66 -15.76 15.11
CA CYS A 197 0.44 -16.15 16.00
C CYS A 197 -0.05 -16.54 17.39
N LYS A 198 0.79 -17.30 18.12
CA LYS A 198 0.62 -17.60 19.55
C LYS A 198 1.83 -17.05 20.31
N PRO A 199 1.65 -16.46 21.52
CA PRO A 199 0.37 -16.25 22.20
C PRO A 199 -0.45 -15.15 21.51
N ARG A 200 -1.79 -15.25 21.56
CA ARG A 200 -2.73 -14.21 21.11
C ARG A 200 -2.77 -13.06 22.11
N GLY A 201 -3.21 -11.88 21.69
CA GLY A 201 -3.42 -10.74 22.58
C GLY A 201 -2.62 -9.50 22.23
N LEU A 202 -1.97 -9.45 21.05
CA LEU A 202 -1.22 -8.28 20.58
C LEU A 202 -2.08 -7.02 20.51
N ARG A 203 -3.34 -7.12 20.08
CA ARG A 203 -4.26 -5.97 20.07
C ARG A 203 -4.52 -5.42 21.47
N ARG A 204 -4.62 -6.26 22.48
CA ARG A 204 -4.77 -5.85 23.87
C ARG A 204 -3.45 -5.27 24.42
N GLN A 205 -2.34 -5.92 24.13
CA GLN A 205 -1.01 -5.44 24.51
C GLN A 205 -0.71 -4.04 23.99
N TYR A 206 -1.09 -3.76 22.72
CA TYR A 206 -0.85 -2.46 22.07
C TYR A 206 -2.09 -1.56 22.02
N ALA A 207 -3.07 -1.73 22.91
CA ALA A 207 -4.31 -0.96 22.87
C ALA A 207 -4.07 0.55 22.85
N THR A 208 -3.13 1.05 23.65
CA THR A 208 -2.76 2.48 23.69
C THR A 208 -2.09 2.91 22.39
N GLN A 209 -1.12 2.17 21.90
CA GLN A 209 -0.40 2.48 20.66
C GLN A 209 -1.34 2.46 19.44
N ILE A 210 -2.24 1.48 19.38
CA ILE A 210 -3.27 1.38 18.35
C ILE A 210 -4.18 2.61 18.38
N LYS A 211 -4.65 3.01 19.56
CA LYS A 211 -5.50 4.21 19.72
C LYS A 211 -4.79 5.46 19.20
N LEU A 212 -3.54 5.68 19.61
CA LEU A 212 -2.74 6.83 19.16
C LEU A 212 -2.46 6.77 17.65
N ALA A 213 -2.11 5.61 17.10
CA ALA A 213 -1.88 5.44 15.67
C ALA A 213 -3.14 5.75 14.84
N LEU A 214 -4.31 5.30 15.28
CA LEU A 214 -5.59 5.63 14.65
C LEU A 214 -5.92 7.12 14.75
N GLN A 215 -5.65 7.76 15.90
CA GLN A 215 -5.83 9.22 16.06
C GLN A 215 -4.93 10.01 15.11
N TRP A 216 -3.66 9.61 14.97
CA TRP A 216 -2.73 10.24 14.04
C TRP A 216 -3.20 10.13 12.58
N LEU A 217 -3.74 8.99 12.17
CA LEU A 217 -4.31 8.80 10.83
C LEU A 217 -5.59 9.62 10.65
N LEU A 218 -6.49 9.62 11.63
CA LEU A 218 -7.74 10.40 11.59
C LEU A 218 -7.49 11.91 11.50
N ALA A 219 -6.40 12.42 12.09
CA ALA A 219 -6.00 13.82 11.94
C ALA A 219 -5.61 14.19 10.49
N GLN A 220 -5.28 13.23 9.65
CA GLN A 220 -4.94 13.40 8.23
C GLN A 220 -6.12 13.05 7.31
N GLU A 221 -7.22 12.54 7.88
CA GLU A 221 -8.42 12.17 7.12
C GLU A 221 -9.23 13.42 6.76
N HIS A 222 -9.57 13.54 5.47
CA HIS A 222 -10.45 14.60 5.00
C HIS A 222 -11.90 14.36 5.46
N GLN A 223 -12.48 15.29 6.21
CA GLN A 223 -13.77 15.16 6.88
C GLN A 223 -14.96 14.87 5.96
N ARG A 224 -14.91 15.25 4.69
CA ARG A 224 -15.98 15.01 3.71
C ARG A 224 -15.82 13.72 2.94
N PHE A 225 -14.58 13.34 2.63
CA PHE A 225 -14.30 12.18 1.78
C PHE A 225 -13.94 10.93 2.57
N PHE A 226 -13.58 11.09 3.85
CA PHE A 226 -13.11 10.00 4.72
C PHE A 226 -11.94 9.25 4.10
N LEU A 227 -11.09 9.97 3.37
CA LEU A 227 -9.86 9.51 2.73
C LEU A 227 -8.66 10.24 3.33
N LEU A 228 -7.55 9.55 3.48
CA LEU A 228 -6.29 10.16 3.92
C LEU A 228 -5.72 11.05 2.82
N GLN A 229 -5.21 12.19 3.25
CA GLN A 229 -4.39 13.08 2.42
C GLN A 229 -2.92 12.89 2.77
N GLN A 230 -2.04 12.98 1.78
CA GLN A 230 -0.60 12.90 1.99
C GLN A 230 0.16 13.90 1.14
N ASN A 231 1.38 14.21 1.57
CA ASN A 231 2.35 14.94 0.78
C ASN A 231 2.87 14.10 -0.39
N GLU A 232 3.48 14.76 -1.38
CA GLU A 232 4.15 14.10 -2.50
C GLU A 232 5.27 13.18 -2.00
N ALA A 233 5.40 11.99 -2.56
CA ALA A 233 6.42 10.99 -2.24
C ALA A 233 6.38 10.45 -0.78
N SER A 234 5.22 10.50 -0.10
CA SER A 234 5.09 10.17 1.32
C SER A 234 4.75 8.70 1.60
N ASP A 235 4.55 7.86 0.60
CA ASP A 235 4.30 6.42 0.72
C ASP A 235 5.49 5.58 0.23
N TRP A 236 5.30 4.27 0.08
CA TRP A 236 6.31 3.33 -0.39
C TRP A 236 7.00 3.77 -1.70
N ALA A 237 6.27 4.49 -2.55
CA ALA A 237 6.79 5.04 -3.79
C ALA A 237 7.42 6.44 -3.56
N ASP A 238 8.41 6.50 -2.69
CA ASP A 238 9.03 7.68 -2.09
C ASP A 238 9.75 8.65 -3.04
N ILE A 239 9.76 8.39 -4.32
CA ILE A 239 10.22 9.29 -5.40
C ILE A 239 9.24 9.34 -6.58
N MET A 240 7.92 9.13 -6.31
CA MET A 240 6.84 9.30 -7.27
C MET A 240 6.01 10.55 -6.94
N PRO A 241 5.48 11.26 -7.95
CA PRO A 241 4.76 12.53 -7.77
C PRO A 241 3.30 12.32 -7.34
N ARG A 242 3.08 11.47 -6.35
CA ARG A 242 1.75 11.13 -5.82
C ARG A 242 1.45 11.97 -4.59
N SER A 243 0.36 12.73 -4.62
CA SER A 243 -0.03 13.65 -3.55
C SER A 243 -1.54 13.81 -3.45
N GLY A 244 -2.01 14.39 -2.37
CA GLY A 244 -3.43 14.51 -2.07
C GLY A 244 -4.02 13.17 -1.66
N PHE A 245 -5.09 12.72 -2.30
CA PHE A 245 -5.64 11.38 -2.09
C PHE A 245 -4.87 10.39 -2.96
N VAL A 246 -4.16 9.45 -2.35
CA VAL A 246 -3.36 8.45 -3.05
C VAL A 246 -4.00 7.07 -2.94
N LEU A 247 -4.08 6.37 -4.06
CA LEU A 247 -4.72 5.06 -4.21
C LEU A 247 -4.19 4.04 -3.21
N TYR A 248 -2.88 3.82 -3.20
CA TYR A 248 -2.20 2.86 -2.33
C TYR A 248 -2.51 3.11 -0.85
N THR A 249 -2.30 4.34 -0.39
CA THR A 249 -2.51 4.75 1.00
C THR A 249 -3.95 4.58 1.44
N ASN A 250 -4.91 4.95 0.56
CA ASN A 250 -6.32 4.84 0.88
C ASN A 250 -6.87 3.41 0.76
N ALA A 251 -6.24 2.55 -0.02
CA ALA A 251 -6.54 1.11 0.01
C ALA A 251 -6.15 0.49 1.37
N LEU A 252 -4.98 0.83 1.90
CA LEU A 252 -4.55 0.43 3.24
C LEU A 252 -5.46 1.02 4.33
N TRP A 253 -5.80 2.31 4.22
CA TRP A 253 -6.68 2.97 5.19
C TRP A 253 -8.05 2.33 5.28
N TYR A 254 -8.67 2.03 4.15
CA TYR A 254 -9.94 1.32 4.13
C TYR A 254 -9.83 -0.04 4.84
N HIS A 255 -8.75 -0.78 4.60
CA HIS A 255 -8.52 -2.06 5.27
C HIS A 255 -8.33 -1.89 6.78
N VAL A 256 -7.56 -0.91 7.23
CA VAL A 256 -7.40 -0.55 8.65
C VAL A 256 -8.75 -0.21 9.29
N LYS A 257 -9.59 0.60 8.62
CA LYS A 257 -10.95 0.90 9.12
C LYS A 257 -11.76 -0.37 9.36
N GLN A 258 -11.67 -1.33 8.45
CA GLN A 258 -12.39 -2.60 8.61
C GLN A 258 -11.83 -3.46 9.75
N LEU A 259 -10.50 -3.51 9.91
CA LEU A 259 -9.84 -4.30 10.94
C LEU A 259 -10.14 -3.79 12.36
N TYR A 260 -10.27 -2.49 12.53
CA TYR A 260 -10.41 -1.85 13.84
C TYR A 260 -11.80 -1.24 14.11
N GLY A 261 -12.75 -1.41 13.19
CA GLY A 261 -14.10 -0.85 13.35
C GLY A 261 -14.11 0.68 13.34
N VAL A 262 -13.16 1.32 12.62
CA VAL A 262 -13.12 2.79 12.54
C VAL A 262 -14.34 3.30 11.78
N PRO A 263 -15.02 4.37 12.25
CA PRO A 263 -16.22 4.90 11.61
C PRO A 263 -16.06 5.26 10.14
N ASN A 264 -17.18 5.33 9.43
CA ASN A 264 -17.27 5.79 8.04
C ASN A 264 -16.55 4.91 6.99
N ALA A 265 -16.27 3.63 7.28
CA ALA A 265 -15.64 2.72 6.30
C ALA A 265 -16.49 2.57 5.02
N LYS A 266 -17.83 2.60 5.12
CA LYS A 266 -18.74 2.56 3.97
C LYS A 266 -18.57 3.81 3.09
N GLN A 267 -18.59 4.98 3.69
CA GLN A 267 -18.39 6.27 2.99
C GLN A 267 -16.98 6.37 2.39
N THR A 268 -15.95 5.89 3.10
CA THR A 268 -14.59 5.76 2.54
C THR A 268 -14.61 4.96 1.24
N ARG A 269 -15.27 3.80 1.21
CA ARG A 269 -15.37 2.96 0.00
C ARG A 269 -16.14 3.65 -1.13
N GLU A 270 -17.25 4.31 -0.82
CA GLU A 270 -18.07 5.04 -1.80
C GLU A 270 -17.28 6.20 -2.41
N ASN A 271 -16.67 7.04 -1.59
CA ASN A 271 -15.84 8.15 -2.04
C ASN A 271 -14.58 7.70 -2.79
N PHE A 272 -13.97 6.61 -2.36
CA PHE A 272 -12.83 6.00 -3.06
C PHE A 272 -13.23 5.63 -4.49
N ASN A 273 -14.33 4.91 -4.68
CA ASN A 273 -14.80 4.53 -6.01
C ASN A 273 -15.20 5.75 -6.86
N GLY A 274 -15.81 6.77 -6.26
CA GLY A 274 -16.19 7.99 -6.97
C GLY A 274 -14.99 8.84 -7.42
N LEU A 275 -13.91 8.89 -6.63
CA LEU A 275 -12.74 9.72 -6.93
C LEU A 275 -11.68 9.00 -7.77
N PHE A 276 -11.36 7.76 -7.41
CA PHE A 276 -10.28 7.02 -8.09
C PHE A 276 -10.77 6.24 -9.32
N HIS A 277 -12.04 5.90 -9.39
CA HIS A 277 -12.62 5.18 -10.52
C HIS A 277 -13.89 5.86 -11.07
N PRO A 278 -13.79 7.13 -11.56
CA PRO A 278 -14.94 7.95 -11.93
C PRO A 278 -15.70 7.42 -13.15
N PHE A 279 -15.22 6.39 -13.83
CA PHE A 279 -15.89 5.74 -14.96
C PHE A 279 -17.03 4.78 -14.52
N SER A 280 -17.05 4.38 -13.26
CA SER A 280 -18.08 3.52 -12.68
C SER A 280 -19.10 4.36 -11.95
N ALA A 281 -20.04 4.96 -12.56
CA ALA A 281 -21.21 5.67 -12.04
C ALA A 281 -21.19 6.12 -10.54
N GLY A 282 -21.72 7.27 -10.22
CA GLY A 282 -21.78 7.80 -8.86
C GLY A 282 -20.79 8.92 -8.63
N ILE A 283 -20.91 9.97 -9.44
CA ILE A 283 -20.16 11.22 -9.26
C ILE A 283 -20.56 11.82 -7.92
N ALA A 284 -19.58 12.13 -7.08
CA ALA A 284 -19.80 12.86 -5.85
C ALA A 284 -20.56 14.18 -6.13
N GLU A 285 -21.55 14.52 -5.32
CA GLU A 285 -22.35 15.75 -5.46
C GLU A 285 -21.53 17.04 -5.34
N TYR A 286 -20.29 16.94 -4.87
CA TYR A 286 -19.42 18.09 -4.72
C TYR A 286 -18.95 18.64 -6.07
N ARG A 287 -19.26 19.91 -6.37
CA ARG A 287 -19.02 20.55 -7.68
C ARG A 287 -17.59 20.36 -8.23
N ARG A 288 -16.55 20.55 -7.40
CA ARG A 288 -15.16 20.40 -7.84
C ARG A 288 -14.81 18.95 -8.17
N ALA A 289 -15.33 17.99 -7.42
CA ALA A 289 -15.16 16.57 -7.73
C ALA A 289 -15.83 16.22 -9.07
N ARG A 290 -17.02 16.75 -9.35
CA ARG A 290 -17.70 16.57 -10.66
C ARG A 290 -16.88 17.12 -11.80
N LEU A 291 -16.36 18.35 -11.67
CA LEU A 291 -15.50 18.97 -12.71
C LEU A 291 -14.22 18.15 -12.95
N LEU A 292 -13.59 17.64 -11.87
CA LEU A 292 -12.46 16.77 -12.00
C LEU A 292 -12.83 15.47 -12.72
N ASN A 293 -13.96 14.83 -12.36
CA ASN A 293 -14.42 13.61 -13.00
C ASN A 293 -14.69 13.81 -14.49
N GLU A 294 -15.31 14.92 -14.89
CA GLU A 294 -15.50 15.26 -16.29
C GLU A 294 -14.16 15.41 -17.04
N TYR A 295 -13.19 16.04 -16.41
CA TYR A 295 -11.84 16.17 -16.97
C TYR A 295 -11.15 14.80 -17.08
N VAL A 296 -11.24 13.96 -16.05
CA VAL A 296 -10.70 12.60 -16.04
C VAL A 296 -11.33 11.73 -17.13
N LEU A 297 -12.66 11.77 -17.28
CA LEU A 297 -13.38 11.03 -18.33
C LEU A 297 -12.87 11.35 -19.75
N ARG A 298 -12.44 12.59 -19.97
CA ARG A 298 -11.88 13.02 -21.26
C ARG A 298 -10.41 12.64 -21.47
N LYS A 299 -9.64 12.49 -20.40
CA LYS A 299 -8.16 12.44 -20.45
C LYS A 299 -7.55 11.12 -19.99
N ALA A 300 -8.16 10.44 -19.02
CA ALA A 300 -7.62 9.20 -18.48
C ALA A 300 -7.68 8.04 -19.47
N ARG A 301 -6.66 7.20 -19.46
CA ARG A 301 -6.45 6.13 -20.45
C ARG A 301 -7.04 4.81 -20.06
N TYR A 302 -6.95 4.47 -18.78
CA TYR A 302 -7.37 3.17 -18.27
C TYR A 302 -8.73 3.29 -17.62
N LYS A 303 -9.76 2.69 -18.23
CA LYS A 303 -11.13 2.75 -17.72
C LYS A 303 -11.41 1.72 -16.61
N ASP A 304 -10.63 0.65 -16.57
CA ASP A 304 -10.78 -0.43 -15.60
C ASP A 304 -9.67 -0.44 -14.53
N LEU A 305 -8.85 0.62 -14.46
CA LEU A 305 -7.88 0.85 -13.39
C LEU A 305 -8.25 2.10 -12.62
N PHE A 306 -8.05 2.06 -11.32
CA PHE A 306 -8.11 3.25 -10.49
C PHE A 306 -6.95 4.20 -10.83
N LEU A 307 -7.22 5.50 -10.71
CA LEU A 307 -6.19 6.54 -10.74
C LEU A 307 -5.20 6.32 -9.60
N SER A 308 -3.93 6.59 -9.80
CA SER A 308 -2.91 6.44 -8.76
C SER A 308 -3.02 7.48 -7.66
N PHE A 309 -3.48 8.69 -8.00
CA PHE A 309 -3.79 9.76 -7.05
C PHE A 309 -4.72 10.80 -7.64
N VAL A 310 -5.34 11.58 -6.74
CA VAL A 310 -6.22 12.73 -7.07
C VAL A 310 -5.94 13.86 -6.09
N ASN A 311 -5.63 15.06 -6.59
CA ASN A 311 -5.39 16.24 -5.77
C ASN A 311 -6.12 17.50 -6.21
N PHE A 312 -7.20 17.39 -7.00
CA PHE A 312 -8.03 18.47 -7.53
C PHE A 312 -7.35 19.45 -8.51
N SER A 313 -6.04 19.42 -8.62
CA SER A 313 -5.31 20.16 -9.67
C SER A 313 -4.96 19.24 -10.84
N PHE A 314 -4.67 17.98 -10.52
CA PHE A 314 -4.31 16.94 -11.48
C PHE A 314 -4.49 15.55 -10.85
N PHE A 315 -4.35 14.53 -11.66
CA PHE A 315 -4.51 13.15 -11.28
C PHE A 315 -3.43 12.30 -11.95
N GLY A 316 -3.17 11.12 -11.38
CA GLY A 316 -2.26 10.13 -11.96
C GLY A 316 -3.00 9.02 -12.70
N ASP A 317 -2.69 8.85 -13.99
CA ASP A 317 -3.23 7.80 -14.85
C ASP A 317 -2.14 6.86 -15.40
N GLU A 318 -1.00 6.83 -14.73
CA GLU A 318 0.13 5.97 -15.12
C GLU A 318 -0.12 4.47 -14.89
N GLY A 319 -1.23 4.12 -14.24
CA GLY A 319 -1.61 2.76 -13.92
C GLY A 319 -0.76 2.18 -12.79
N ASP A 320 -1.00 2.64 -11.55
CA ASP A 320 -0.40 2.08 -10.33
C ASP A 320 -0.89 0.65 -10.14
N ALA A 321 -0.05 -0.32 -10.53
CA ALA A 321 -0.43 -1.73 -10.49
C ALA A 321 -0.55 -2.23 -9.04
N PHE A 322 0.37 -1.86 -8.14
CA PHE A 322 0.33 -2.32 -6.76
C PHE A 322 -0.85 -1.73 -5.98
N GLY A 323 -1.12 -0.43 -6.13
CA GLY A 323 -2.31 0.20 -5.53
C GLY A 323 -3.62 -0.45 -6.01
N ASN A 324 -3.73 -0.77 -7.31
CA ASN A 324 -4.88 -1.48 -7.86
C ASN A 324 -5.00 -2.92 -7.32
N VAL A 325 -3.89 -3.64 -7.15
CA VAL A 325 -3.88 -4.99 -6.52
C VAL A 325 -4.42 -4.91 -5.08
N LEU A 326 -3.95 -3.97 -4.28
CA LEU A 326 -4.42 -3.79 -2.90
C LEU A 326 -5.89 -3.37 -2.84
N ALA A 327 -6.35 -2.48 -3.74
CA ALA A 327 -7.75 -2.08 -3.81
C ALA A 327 -8.68 -3.27 -4.13
N VAL A 328 -8.26 -4.17 -5.03
CA VAL A 328 -8.96 -5.43 -5.31
C VAL A 328 -8.92 -6.35 -4.08
N MET A 329 -7.75 -6.57 -3.51
CA MET A 329 -7.52 -7.47 -2.37
C MET A 329 -8.38 -7.10 -1.17
N TYR A 330 -8.45 -5.81 -0.84
CA TYR A 330 -9.19 -5.33 0.32
C TYR A 330 -10.68 -5.07 0.07
N GLY A 331 -11.20 -5.40 -1.12
CA GLY A 331 -12.63 -5.37 -1.43
C GLY A 331 -13.20 -3.95 -1.58
N LEU A 332 -12.39 -3.00 -2.03
CA LEU A 332 -12.85 -1.64 -2.35
C LEU A 332 -13.83 -1.61 -3.51
N MET A 333 -13.74 -2.53 -4.46
CA MET A 333 -14.66 -2.66 -5.58
C MET A 333 -15.58 -3.87 -5.44
N ASP A 334 -16.64 -3.92 -6.24
CA ASP A 334 -17.47 -5.13 -6.36
C ASP A 334 -16.71 -6.23 -7.13
N THR A 335 -17.24 -7.45 -7.07
CA THR A 335 -16.61 -8.62 -7.72
C THR A 335 -16.46 -8.46 -9.22
N SER A 336 -17.40 -7.80 -9.90
CA SER A 336 -17.35 -7.60 -11.35
C SER A 336 -16.27 -6.60 -11.73
N ALA A 337 -16.21 -5.45 -11.06
CA ALA A 337 -15.16 -4.46 -11.22
C ALA A 337 -13.77 -5.04 -10.90
N ALA A 338 -13.64 -5.78 -9.80
CA ALA A 338 -12.40 -6.47 -9.43
C ALA A 338 -11.90 -7.41 -10.54
N LYS A 339 -12.80 -8.23 -11.12
CA LYS A 339 -12.45 -9.10 -12.25
C LYS A 339 -12.03 -8.32 -13.50
N ARG A 340 -12.64 -7.15 -13.78
CA ARG A 340 -12.23 -6.27 -14.89
C ARG A 340 -10.85 -5.68 -14.63
N THR A 341 -10.60 -5.18 -13.42
CA THR A 341 -9.30 -4.62 -13.02
C THR A 341 -8.17 -5.65 -13.11
N LEU A 342 -8.39 -6.90 -12.64
CA LEU A 342 -7.41 -7.97 -12.78
C LEU A 342 -7.11 -8.30 -14.27
N ARG A 343 -8.12 -8.27 -15.15
CA ARG A 343 -7.90 -8.44 -16.60
C ARG A 343 -7.16 -7.25 -17.20
N ALA A 344 -7.49 -6.02 -16.80
CA ALA A 344 -6.82 -4.80 -17.27
C ALA A 344 -5.34 -4.79 -16.88
N LEU A 345 -4.99 -5.18 -15.66
CA LEU A 345 -3.59 -5.30 -15.23
C LEU A 345 -2.83 -6.31 -16.11
N LYS A 346 -3.41 -7.48 -16.41
CA LYS A 346 -2.80 -8.44 -17.35
C LYS A 346 -2.64 -7.84 -18.75
N ALA A 347 -3.68 -7.20 -19.27
CA ALA A 347 -3.65 -6.56 -20.60
C ALA A 347 -2.61 -5.44 -20.72
N CYS A 348 -2.30 -4.74 -19.61
CA CYS A 348 -1.21 -3.78 -19.54
C CYS A 348 0.19 -4.43 -19.51
N GLY A 349 0.30 -5.75 -19.50
CA GLY A 349 1.55 -6.49 -19.47
C GLY A 349 2.39 -6.25 -18.22
N VAL A 350 1.76 -5.88 -17.08
CA VAL A 350 2.47 -5.62 -15.82
C VAL A 350 2.80 -6.90 -15.04
N THR A 351 2.26 -8.03 -15.50
CA THR A 351 2.39 -9.33 -14.85
C THR A 351 3.43 -10.23 -15.51
N GLU A 352 4.01 -9.81 -16.64
CA GLU A 352 4.95 -10.59 -17.44
C GLU A 352 6.27 -9.84 -17.65
N PRO A 353 7.42 -10.57 -17.78
CA PRO A 353 7.58 -12.01 -17.55
C PRO A 353 7.59 -12.37 -16.05
N TYR A 354 7.74 -11.38 -15.18
CA TYR A 354 7.72 -11.52 -13.72
C TYR A 354 6.69 -10.58 -13.09
N PRO A 355 5.92 -11.01 -12.09
CA PRO A 355 5.05 -10.11 -11.34
C PRO A 355 5.86 -9.34 -10.29
N LEU A 356 5.58 -8.10 -9.98
CA LEU A 356 4.64 -7.18 -10.60
C LEU A 356 5.39 -5.92 -11.03
N ARG A 357 5.24 -5.51 -12.29
CA ARG A 357 5.70 -4.19 -12.70
C ARG A 357 4.75 -3.14 -12.13
N VAL A 358 5.25 -2.28 -11.24
CA VAL A 358 4.41 -1.47 -10.36
C VAL A 358 3.78 -0.23 -11.02
N THR A 359 4.19 0.11 -12.24
CA THR A 359 3.57 1.19 -13.03
C THR A 359 3.39 0.70 -14.47
N ALA A 360 2.16 0.71 -14.97
CA ALA A 360 1.84 0.22 -16.31
C ALA A 360 2.48 1.08 -17.40
N ARG A 361 2.45 2.40 -17.23
CA ARG A 361 3.04 3.37 -18.15
C ARG A 361 3.92 4.36 -17.40
N PRO A 362 5.24 4.22 -17.50
CA PRO A 362 6.16 5.11 -16.81
C PRO A 362 5.99 6.58 -17.16
N ILE A 363 6.12 7.44 -16.15
CA ILE A 363 6.17 8.89 -16.28
C ILE A 363 7.48 9.26 -16.97
N ARG A 364 7.41 10.01 -18.07
CA ARG A 364 8.57 10.47 -18.84
C ARG A 364 8.87 11.93 -18.55
N LYS A 365 10.09 12.41 -18.78
CA LYS A 365 10.53 13.79 -18.55
C LYS A 365 9.61 14.86 -19.18
N LYS A 366 8.96 14.56 -20.31
CA LYS A 366 8.02 15.45 -20.99
C LYS A 366 6.59 15.40 -20.42
N SER A 367 6.31 14.55 -19.43
CA SER A 367 5.00 14.44 -18.78
C SER A 367 4.79 15.59 -17.80
N ALA A 368 3.56 16.10 -17.71
CA ALA A 368 3.16 17.07 -16.67
C ALA A 368 3.34 16.54 -15.25
N LEU A 369 3.34 15.22 -15.08
CA LEU A 369 3.58 14.57 -13.79
C LEU A 369 5.07 14.44 -13.45
N TRP A 370 5.99 14.72 -14.40
CA TRP A 370 7.42 14.60 -14.10
C TRP A 370 7.86 15.65 -13.06
N ARG A 371 8.66 15.19 -12.11
CA ARG A 371 9.33 16.05 -11.12
C ARG A 371 10.84 15.91 -11.22
N PRO A 372 11.63 16.99 -11.06
CA PRO A 372 13.10 16.94 -11.10
C PRO A 372 13.70 15.92 -10.15
N TYR A 373 13.13 15.74 -8.96
CA TYR A 373 13.62 14.76 -7.98
C TYR A 373 13.51 13.29 -8.44
N MET A 374 12.63 12.99 -9.41
CA MET A 374 12.57 11.64 -10.01
C MET A 374 13.87 11.25 -10.71
N ALA A 375 14.66 12.22 -11.16
CA ALA A 375 15.99 11.97 -11.72
C ALA A 375 17.08 11.76 -10.65
N ARG A 376 16.78 12.07 -9.37
CA ARG A 376 17.69 11.93 -8.26
C ARG A 376 18.14 10.47 -8.14
N HIS A 377 19.42 10.27 -7.86
CA HIS A 377 20.05 8.95 -7.81
C HIS A 377 19.98 8.13 -9.10
N ARG A 378 19.49 8.69 -10.22
CA ARG A 378 19.40 8.03 -11.55
C ARG A 378 18.67 6.68 -11.53
N GLN A 379 17.73 6.49 -10.60
CA GLN A 379 17.07 5.19 -10.43
C GLN A 379 15.55 5.20 -10.67
N ASN A 380 14.91 6.35 -10.93
CA ASN A 380 13.46 6.44 -11.18
C ASN A 380 13.13 7.00 -12.58
N ALA A 381 14.03 6.77 -13.56
CA ALA A 381 13.69 6.98 -14.97
C ALA A 381 12.64 5.97 -15.44
N ALA A 382 12.12 6.13 -16.66
CA ALA A 382 11.12 5.19 -17.18
C ALA A 382 11.62 3.75 -17.14
N TRP A 383 10.78 2.83 -16.62
CA TRP A 383 11.04 1.41 -16.42
C TRP A 383 11.97 1.08 -15.24
N GLN A 384 12.29 2.06 -14.43
CA GLN A 384 13.14 1.88 -13.26
C GLN A 384 12.33 2.07 -11.97
N TYR A 385 12.77 1.44 -10.89
CA TYR A 385 12.31 1.61 -9.51
C TYR A 385 10.77 1.69 -9.44
N HIS A 386 10.18 2.70 -8.79
CA HIS A 386 8.72 2.87 -8.72
C HIS A 386 8.09 3.34 -10.04
N ASN A 387 8.89 3.86 -10.97
CA ASN A 387 8.43 4.33 -12.27
C ASN A 387 8.46 3.23 -13.35
N GLY A 388 7.96 2.07 -13.01
CA GLY A 388 7.80 0.93 -13.92
C GLY A 388 8.83 -0.19 -13.77
N GLY A 389 9.56 -0.25 -12.65
CA GLY A 389 10.33 -1.43 -12.26
C GLY A 389 9.42 -2.58 -11.83
N ILE A 390 9.97 -3.79 -11.82
CA ILE A 390 9.31 -5.00 -11.34
C ILE A 390 9.75 -5.23 -9.90
N TRP A 391 8.77 -5.39 -9.01
CA TRP A 391 9.00 -5.58 -7.59
C TRP A 391 8.44 -6.93 -7.14
N PRO A 392 9.30 -7.92 -6.83
CA PRO A 392 8.85 -9.27 -6.44
C PRO A 392 7.93 -9.26 -5.22
N MET A 393 8.16 -8.37 -4.25
CA MET A 393 7.26 -8.20 -3.10
C MET A 393 5.82 -7.90 -3.55
N ALA A 394 5.62 -6.94 -4.43
CA ALA A 394 4.30 -6.61 -5.00
C ALA A 394 3.72 -7.79 -5.81
N GLY A 395 4.59 -8.60 -6.42
CA GLY A 395 4.25 -9.87 -7.07
C GLY A 395 3.62 -10.88 -6.10
N GLY A 396 4.10 -10.94 -4.86
CA GLY A 396 3.49 -11.77 -3.81
C GLY A 396 2.03 -11.42 -3.54
N PHE A 397 1.73 -10.12 -3.42
CA PHE A 397 0.35 -9.63 -3.26
C PHE A 397 -0.52 -9.87 -4.51
N TRP A 398 0.06 -9.80 -5.70
CA TRP A 398 -0.63 -10.18 -6.94
C TRP A 398 -1.08 -11.64 -6.92
N VAL A 399 -0.18 -12.57 -6.59
CA VAL A 399 -0.50 -14.01 -6.48
C VAL A 399 -1.61 -14.23 -5.44
N ALA A 400 -1.47 -13.65 -4.25
CA ALA A 400 -2.46 -13.77 -3.19
C ALA A 400 -3.83 -13.22 -3.61
N THR A 401 -3.87 -12.10 -4.34
CA THR A 401 -5.11 -11.54 -4.87
C THR A 401 -5.78 -12.47 -5.88
N LEU A 402 -5.02 -13.07 -6.80
CA LEU A 402 -5.54 -14.05 -7.74
C LEU A 402 -6.16 -15.28 -7.06
N ALA A 403 -5.48 -15.82 -6.03
CA ALA A 403 -5.97 -16.95 -5.25
C ALA A 403 -7.27 -16.60 -4.50
N THR A 404 -7.34 -15.42 -3.86
CA THR A 404 -8.54 -14.92 -3.18
C THR A 404 -9.76 -14.86 -4.13
N TYR A 405 -9.53 -14.50 -5.39
CA TYR A 405 -10.58 -14.48 -6.43
C TYR A 405 -10.75 -15.83 -7.15
N LYS A 406 -10.26 -16.93 -6.55
CA LYS A 406 -10.37 -18.31 -7.05
C LYS A 406 -9.79 -18.50 -8.47
N ARG A 407 -8.82 -17.68 -8.84
CA ARG A 407 -8.09 -17.82 -10.12
C ARG A 407 -6.85 -18.70 -9.93
N VAL A 408 -7.06 -19.93 -9.46
CA VAL A 408 -6.00 -20.83 -8.99
C VAL A 408 -4.93 -21.09 -10.06
N GLY A 409 -5.32 -21.35 -11.31
CA GLY A 409 -4.35 -21.57 -12.40
C GLY A 409 -3.49 -20.34 -12.73
N ASP A 410 -4.08 -19.12 -12.65
CA ASP A 410 -3.33 -17.87 -12.82
C ASP A 410 -2.43 -17.60 -11.61
N ALA A 411 -2.91 -17.86 -10.39
CA ALA A 411 -2.15 -17.70 -9.16
C ALA A 411 -0.91 -18.63 -9.16
N ARG A 412 -1.06 -19.90 -9.54
CA ARG A 412 0.06 -20.84 -9.65
C ARG A 412 1.09 -20.39 -10.68
N ARG A 413 0.67 -19.95 -11.88
CA ARG A 413 1.59 -19.41 -12.90
C ARG A 413 2.36 -18.21 -12.38
N ALA A 414 1.66 -17.26 -11.77
CA ALA A 414 2.29 -16.07 -11.22
C ALA A 414 3.25 -16.40 -10.07
N LEU A 415 2.97 -17.42 -9.25
CA LEU A 415 3.86 -17.90 -8.20
C LEU A 415 5.15 -18.50 -8.77
N ILE A 416 5.07 -19.27 -9.85
CA ILE A 416 6.24 -19.81 -10.56
C ILE A 416 7.09 -18.68 -11.12
N GLN A 417 6.47 -17.70 -11.78
CA GLN A 417 7.18 -16.50 -12.29
C GLN A 417 7.82 -15.68 -11.16
N LEU A 418 7.17 -15.61 -10.00
CA LEU A 418 7.72 -14.95 -8.82
C LEU A 418 8.94 -15.72 -8.28
N ALA A 419 8.88 -17.05 -8.22
CA ALA A 419 10.02 -17.88 -7.82
C ALA A 419 11.22 -17.70 -8.78
N GLN A 420 10.96 -17.67 -10.09
CA GLN A 420 11.98 -17.39 -11.11
C GLN A 420 12.62 -16.01 -10.92
N ALA A 421 11.83 -14.99 -10.56
CA ALA A 421 12.39 -13.67 -10.26
C ALA A 421 13.27 -13.67 -9.01
N CYS A 422 12.90 -14.47 -7.98
CA CYS A 422 13.71 -14.63 -6.75
C CYS A 422 14.98 -15.45 -6.98
N GLU A 423 14.96 -16.42 -7.94
CA GLU A 423 16.10 -17.25 -8.31
C GLU A 423 17.21 -16.48 -8.99
N LEU A 424 16.90 -15.39 -9.66
CA LEU A 424 17.88 -14.56 -10.35
C LEU A 424 19.03 -14.19 -9.40
N ASP A 425 20.27 -14.24 -9.92
CA ASP A 425 21.49 -13.97 -9.15
C ASP A 425 21.70 -14.99 -8.01
N ASN A 426 21.50 -16.26 -8.32
CA ASN A 426 21.65 -17.36 -7.36
C ASN A 426 20.84 -17.10 -6.05
N TRP A 427 19.53 -17.03 -6.17
CA TRP A 427 18.62 -16.72 -5.08
C TRP A 427 18.89 -15.37 -4.42
N GLY A 428 19.15 -14.36 -5.26
CA GLY A 428 19.54 -13.03 -4.81
C GLY A 428 18.41 -12.25 -4.15
N PHE A 429 17.13 -12.62 -4.33
CA PHE A 429 15.97 -11.86 -3.87
C PHE A 429 16.17 -10.36 -4.07
N THR A 430 16.60 -10.00 -5.29
CA THR A 430 16.98 -8.63 -5.66
C THR A 430 15.80 -7.68 -5.51
N GLU A 431 16.05 -6.49 -4.99
CA GLU A 431 15.03 -5.50 -4.64
C GLU A 431 14.04 -5.23 -5.77
N TRP A 432 14.55 -4.90 -6.96
CA TRP A 432 13.71 -4.69 -8.14
C TRP A 432 14.45 -5.01 -9.44
N LEU A 433 13.68 -5.28 -10.49
CA LEU A 433 14.20 -5.50 -11.84
C LEU A 433 13.77 -4.35 -12.75
N HIS A 434 14.60 -4.01 -13.74
CA HIS A 434 14.22 -3.03 -14.76
C HIS A 434 13.04 -3.55 -15.58
N GLY A 435 11.94 -2.78 -15.65
CA GLY A 435 10.65 -3.23 -16.20
C GLY A 435 10.66 -3.59 -17.69
N LYS A 436 11.75 -3.32 -18.43
CA LYS A 436 11.91 -3.67 -19.84
C LYS A 436 13.13 -4.52 -20.10
N ALA A 437 14.29 -4.14 -19.55
CA ALA A 437 15.54 -4.86 -19.77
C ALA A 437 15.74 -6.06 -18.84
N LEU A 438 14.90 -6.19 -17.80
CA LEU A 438 14.94 -7.24 -16.79
C LEU A 438 16.25 -7.31 -15.99
N SER A 439 17.13 -6.32 -16.13
CA SER A 439 18.36 -6.21 -15.36
C SER A 439 18.04 -5.98 -13.88
N ARG A 440 18.86 -6.55 -13.01
CA ARG A 440 18.71 -6.53 -11.55
C ARG A 440 19.26 -5.24 -10.96
N HIS A 441 18.53 -4.67 -10.01
CA HIS A 441 18.86 -3.40 -9.37
C HIS A 441 18.50 -3.38 -7.89
N GLY A 442 18.99 -2.36 -7.18
CA GLY A 442 18.72 -2.17 -5.75
C GLY A 442 19.63 -3.03 -4.87
N MET A 443 19.11 -3.45 -3.73
CA MET A 443 19.82 -4.29 -2.76
C MET A 443 19.55 -5.77 -3.06
N ARG A 444 20.54 -6.60 -2.78
CA ARG A 444 20.41 -8.05 -2.75
C ARG A 444 19.93 -8.48 -1.36
N GLY A 445 19.24 -9.62 -1.28
CA GLY A 445 18.79 -10.18 -0.02
C GLY A 445 17.67 -9.37 0.64
N GLN A 446 16.71 -8.89 -0.16
CA GLN A 446 15.54 -8.15 0.33
C GLN A 446 14.58 -9.02 1.10
N SER A 447 14.42 -8.72 2.39
CA SER A 447 13.55 -9.48 3.29
C SER A 447 12.10 -9.49 2.84
N TRP A 448 11.55 -8.36 2.42
CA TRP A 448 10.14 -8.32 1.98
C TRP A 448 9.87 -9.09 0.67
N ASN A 449 10.90 -9.32 -0.19
CA ASN A 449 10.72 -10.18 -1.36
C ASN A 449 10.58 -11.64 -0.96
N ALA A 450 11.39 -12.11 0.00
CA ALA A 450 11.26 -13.45 0.56
C ALA A 450 9.93 -13.63 1.29
N ALA A 451 9.54 -12.66 2.12
CA ALA A 451 8.26 -12.66 2.83
C ALA A 451 7.06 -12.62 1.86
N GLY A 452 7.12 -11.81 0.81
CA GLY A 452 6.11 -11.75 -0.24
C GLY A 452 5.94 -13.08 -0.98
N PHE A 453 7.05 -13.79 -1.24
CA PHE A 453 7.00 -15.15 -1.78
C PHE A 453 6.34 -16.14 -0.80
N LEU A 454 6.70 -16.12 0.48
CA LEU A 454 6.11 -17.03 1.48
C LEU A 454 4.62 -16.78 1.67
N LEU A 455 4.18 -15.53 1.69
CA LEU A 455 2.78 -15.14 1.69
C LEU A 455 2.04 -15.71 0.45
N ALA A 456 2.62 -15.54 -0.73
CA ALA A 456 2.08 -16.06 -1.99
C ALA A 456 2.01 -17.59 -2.00
N TYR A 457 3.08 -18.25 -1.56
CA TYR A 457 3.16 -19.70 -1.47
C TYR A 457 2.09 -20.27 -0.54
N HIS A 458 1.97 -19.71 0.67
CA HIS A 458 0.92 -20.10 1.62
C HIS A 458 -0.48 -19.94 1.03
N THR A 459 -0.74 -18.84 0.31
CA THR A 459 -2.07 -18.60 -0.27
C THR A 459 -2.47 -19.62 -1.34
N VAL A 460 -1.49 -20.23 -2.01
CA VAL A 460 -1.71 -21.22 -3.07
C VAL A 460 -1.70 -22.65 -2.53
N TYR A 461 -0.87 -22.97 -1.53
CA TYR A 461 -0.60 -24.35 -1.09
C TYR A 461 -0.78 -24.62 0.42
N GLY A 462 -0.91 -23.59 1.26
CA GLY A 462 -1.00 -23.68 2.73
C GLY A 462 -2.30 -24.19 3.32
#